data_9ba960be952552d0fa73395cce5c08e6
#
_entry.id   9ba960be952552d0fa73395cce5c08e6
#
_cell.length_a   1.000
_cell.length_b   1.000
_cell.length_c   1.000
_cell.angle_alpha   90.00
_cell.angle_beta   90.00
_cell.angle_gamma   90.00
#
_symmetry.space_group_name_H-M   'P 1'
#
loop_
_entity.id
_entity.type
_entity.pdbx_description
1 polymer ?
#
loop_
_entity_poly.entity_id
_entity_poly.type
_entity_poly.pdbx_seq_one_letter_code
_entity_poly.pdbx_strand_id
1 'polypeptide(L)'
;MSSKLKATYGVLGALVVAGVAAWIYQLANGLGVTGMNNGVSWGLYITCFMFFVGLSAGGLIVASSASVFHIAEYKKVALPAVICSTVCICLAGMFVLIDMGGIQRVWRIVTGPNLTSPLLWDVCVITCYLIINIVYLVFMCSKKPGAADKVAIVSRFALPVAILVHSVTAWIFGLQMAKDWYSAIMAPIFVASAMDSGLALLLLALMGLNKSGLFKVENKLISSLAGLLAVCIAVDAFFIGCECLTMAYPGAKGAEALAVMAGGVTAPFFWIEIIGGLIIPFCLMVFAKNRANMKLVGLASVLVVVGVFCKRVWLLFTSFYEFNVAGAPGVISGSSAARGASGMDVWALLGTYAPTWVEIVVALGVVALGVLAFIVLSRKLLTGRRA
;
A
#
# COMPACT_ATOMS: atom_id res chain seq x y z
N MET A 1 11.24 -29.82 -8.97
CA MET A 1 10.38 -28.96 -8.15
C MET A 1 9.92 -29.76 -6.94
N SER A 2 10.15 -29.27 -5.70
CA SER A 2 9.75 -30.00 -4.49
C SER A 2 8.24 -30.14 -4.38
N SER A 3 7.73 -31.19 -3.70
CA SER A 3 6.27 -31.39 -3.48
C SER A 3 5.61 -30.18 -2.80
N LYS A 4 6.31 -29.57 -1.82
CA LYS A 4 5.84 -28.35 -1.13
C LYS A 4 5.64 -27.18 -2.11
N LEU A 5 6.53 -27.02 -3.06
CA LEU A 5 6.44 -25.94 -4.02
C LEU A 5 5.29 -26.16 -5.03
N LYS A 6 5.07 -27.42 -5.47
CA LYS A 6 3.90 -27.76 -6.30
C LYS A 6 2.59 -27.43 -5.57
N ALA A 7 2.50 -27.78 -4.28
CA ALA A 7 1.36 -27.44 -3.45
C ALA A 7 1.15 -25.93 -3.34
N THR A 8 2.22 -25.15 -3.10
CA THR A 8 2.14 -23.68 -3.07
C THR A 8 1.60 -23.10 -4.38
N TYR A 9 2.12 -23.55 -5.53
CA TYR A 9 1.59 -23.10 -6.83
C TYR A 9 0.13 -23.50 -7.04
N GLY A 10 -0.25 -24.71 -6.59
CA GLY A 10 -1.63 -25.19 -6.67
C GLY A 10 -2.61 -24.32 -5.86
N VAL A 11 -2.27 -24.05 -4.59
CA VAL A 11 -3.12 -23.21 -3.71
C VAL A 11 -3.23 -21.78 -4.25
N LEU A 12 -2.09 -21.16 -4.58
CA LEU A 12 -2.08 -19.79 -5.11
C LEU A 12 -2.82 -19.72 -6.46
N GLY A 13 -2.64 -20.70 -7.33
CA GLY A 13 -3.37 -20.78 -8.59
C GLY A 13 -4.88 -20.91 -8.40
N ALA A 14 -5.32 -21.74 -7.45
CA ALA A 14 -6.74 -21.86 -7.11
C ALA A 14 -7.33 -20.54 -6.59
N LEU A 15 -6.61 -19.81 -5.73
CA LEU A 15 -7.04 -18.49 -5.25
C LEU A 15 -7.14 -17.47 -6.39
N VAL A 16 -6.18 -17.47 -7.33
CA VAL A 16 -6.24 -16.59 -8.52
C VAL A 16 -7.48 -16.90 -9.36
N VAL A 17 -7.74 -18.17 -9.63
CA VAL A 17 -8.93 -18.58 -10.40
C VAL A 17 -10.22 -18.17 -9.70
N ALA A 18 -10.31 -18.39 -8.38
CA ALA A 18 -11.46 -17.95 -7.59
C ALA A 18 -11.63 -16.42 -7.63
N GLY A 19 -10.54 -15.66 -7.50
CA GLY A 19 -10.56 -14.20 -7.58
C GLY A 19 -11.02 -13.69 -8.94
N VAL A 20 -10.53 -14.28 -10.03
CA VAL A 20 -10.96 -13.94 -11.39
C VAL A 20 -12.44 -14.26 -11.60
N ALA A 21 -12.92 -15.41 -11.13
CA ALA A 21 -14.32 -15.79 -11.21
C ALA A 21 -15.23 -14.80 -10.44
N ALA A 22 -14.83 -14.41 -9.22
CA ALA A 22 -15.54 -13.42 -8.42
C ALA A 22 -15.53 -12.04 -9.09
N TRP A 23 -14.44 -11.65 -9.73
CA TRP A 23 -14.38 -10.39 -10.48
C TRP A 23 -15.27 -10.40 -11.73
N ILE A 24 -15.31 -11.50 -12.49
CA ILE A 24 -16.25 -11.68 -13.60
C ILE A 24 -17.70 -11.57 -13.10
N TYR A 25 -18.01 -12.17 -11.96
CA TYR A 25 -19.32 -12.04 -11.33
C TYR A 25 -19.64 -10.58 -10.99
N GLN A 26 -18.69 -9.83 -10.42
CA GLN A 26 -18.84 -8.38 -10.16
C GLN A 26 -19.05 -7.59 -11.45
N LEU A 27 -18.31 -7.87 -12.52
CA LEU A 27 -18.47 -7.18 -13.80
C LEU A 27 -19.86 -7.42 -14.43
N ALA A 28 -20.42 -8.61 -14.25
CA ALA A 28 -21.73 -8.97 -14.76
C ALA A 28 -22.88 -8.32 -13.97
N ASN A 29 -22.72 -8.15 -12.65
CA ASN A 29 -23.77 -7.67 -11.75
C ASN A 29 -23.55 -6.20 -11.31
N GLY A 30 -22.42 -5.58 -11.68
CA GLY A 30 -22.04 -4.23 -11.29
C GLY A 30 -21.53 -4.15 -9.84
N LEU A 31 -21.22 -2.94 -9.38
CA LEU A 31 -20.70 -2.69 -8.03
C LEU A 31 -21.73 -2.89 -6.91
N GLY A 32 -23.01 -3.11 -7.24
CA GLY A 32 -24.05 -3.42 -6.25
C GLY A 32 -23.83 -4.73 -5.47
N VAL A 33 -22.91 -5.60 -5.91
CA VAL A 33 -22.51 -6.83 -5.18
C VAL A 33 -21.39 -6.59 -4.17
N THR A 34 -20.87 -5.36 -4.11
CA THR A 34 -19.87 -4.92 -3.12
C THR A 34 -20.55 -4.28 -1.91
N GLY A 35 -19.80 -4.03 -0.84
CA GLY A 35 -20.27 -3.27 0.32
C GLY A 35 -20.34 -1.76 0.11
N MET A 36 -19.87 -1.25 -1.04
CA MET A 36 -19.86 0.17 -1.36
C MET A 36 -21.28 0.71 -1.57
N ASN A 37 -21.47 1.96 -1.19
CA ASN A 37 -22.74 2.68 -1.32
C ASN A 37 -22.47 4.17 -1.58
N ASN A 38 -23.52 4.99 -1.70
CA ASN A 38 -23.36 6.43 -1.97
C ASN A 38 -22.68 7.22 -0.85
N GLY A 39 -22.77 6.76 0.40
CA GLY A 39 -22.06 7.34 1.55
C GLY A 39 -20.61 6.89 1.60
N VAL A 40 -20.34 5.64 1.25
CA VAL A 40 -19.01 5.01 1.26
C VAL A 40 -18.68 4.53 -0.14
N SER A 41 -18.16 5.41 -0.97
CA SER A 41 -17.87 5.18 -2.38
C SER A 41 -16.59 4.38 -2.66
N TRP A 42 -15.72 4.24 -1.66
CA TRP A 42 -14.46 3.50 -1.72
C TRP A 42 -14.38 2.48 -0.59
N GLY A 43 -14.10 1.24 -0.93
CA GLY A 43 -14.06 0.12 0.01
C GLY A 43 -12.69 -0.56 0.09
N LEU A 44 -12.73 -1.90 0.23
CA LEU A 44 -11.55 -2.75 0.36
C LEU A 44 -10.57 -2.60 -0.81
N TYR A 45 -11.06 -2.39 -2.03
CA TYR A 45 -10.19 -2.27 -3.20
C TYR A 45 -9.28 -1.04 -3.14
N ILE A 46 -9.83 0.12 -2.77
CA ILE A 46 -9.03 1.35 -2.63
C ILE A 46 -8.13 1.28 -1.39
N THR A 47 -8.56 0.63 -0.32
CA THR A 47 -7.69 0.31 0.82
C THR A 47 -6.47 -0.51 0.38
N CYS A 48 -6.69 -1.58 -0.40
CA CYS A 48 -5.63 -2.41 -0.96
C CYS A 48 -4.77 -1.61 -1.97
N PHE A 49 -5.36 -0.78 -2.81
CA PHE A 49 -4.62 0.11 -3.71
C PHE A 49 -3.60 0.97 -2.94
N MET A 50 -4.06 1.75 -1.95
CA MET A 50 -3.19 2.58 -1.12
C MET A 50 -2.09 1.78 -0.43
N PHE A 51 -2.44 0.59 0.04
CA PHE A 51 -1.50 -0.31 0.71
C PHE A 51 -0.40 -0.79 -0.25
N PHE A 52 -0.74 -1.27 -1.44
CA PHE A 52 0.23 -1.78 -2.40
C PHE A 52 1.05 -0.67 -3.08
N VAL A 53 0.50 0.53 -3.27
CA VAL A 53 1.30 1.70 -3.64
C VAL A 53 2.38 1.93 -2.57
N GLY A 54 2.01 1.91 -1.27
CA GLY A 54 2.92 2.04 -0.13
C GLY A 54 4.04 1.02 -0.14
N LEU A 55 3.69 -0.24 -0.19
CA LEU A 55 4.66 -1.35 -0.24
C LEU A 55 5.62 -1.25 -1.43
N SER A 56 5.15 -0.74 -2.57
CA SER A 56 5.95 -0.60 -3.78
C SER A 56 7.07 0.41 -3.63
N ALA A 57 6.76 1.61 -3.13
CA ALA A 57 7.76 2.68 -3.14
C ALA A 57 8.88 2.47 -2.14
N GLY A 58 8.61 1.91 -0.97
CA GLY A 58 9.67 1.60 -0.01
C GLY A 58 10.77 0.73 -0.62
N GLY A 59 10.40 -0.29 -1.41
CA GLY A 59 11.36 -1.11 -2.15
C GLY A 59 12.20 -0.32 -3.15
N LEU A 60 11.57 0.54 -3.95
CA LEU A 60 12.27 1.35 -4.94
C LEU A 60 13.14 2.43 -4.30
N ILE A 61 12.70 3.04 -3.21
CA ILE A 61 13.50 4.03 -2.48
C ILE A 61 14.76 3.39 -1.92
N VAL A 62 14.67 2.19 -1.31
CA VAL A 62 15.86 1.46 -0.82
C VAL A 62 16.81 1.13 -1.97
N ALA A 63 16.30 0.61 -3.09
CA ALA A 63 17.11 0.26 -4.25
C ALA A 63 17.81 1.48 -4.86
N SER A 64 17.09 2.59 -4.99
CA SER A 64 17.58 3.81 -5.62
C SER A 64 18.55 4.57 -4.70
N SER A 65 18.23 4.70 -3.41
CA SER A 65 19.10 5.35 -2.43
C SER A 65 20.45 4.65 -2.30
N ALA A 66 20.51 3.33 -2.44
CA ALA A 66 21.75 2.58 -2.50
C ALA A 66 22.70 3.06 -3.60
N SER A 67 22.15 3.45 -4.74
CA SER A 67 22.93 3.99 -5.87
C SER A 67 23.20 5.48 -5.74
N VAL A 68 22.20 6.26 -5.31
CA VAL A 68 22.30 7.74 -5.17
C VAL A 68 23.24 8.13 -4.04
N PHE A 69 23.14 7.48 -2.87
CA PHE A 69 23.97 7.76 -1.70
C PHE A 69 25.23 6.88 -1.61
N HIS A 70 25.52 6.09 -2.66
CA HIS A 70 26.71 5.24 -2.77
C HIS A 70 26.86 4.22 -1.63
N ILE A 71 25.75 3.69 -1.08
CA ILE A 71 25.73 2.68 -0.04
C ILE A 71 25.95 1.30 -0.68
N ALA A 72 27.19 0.87 -0.79
CA ALA A 72 27.58 -0.35 -1.51
C ALA A 72 26.86 -1.60 -0.99
N GLU A 73 26.62 -1.71 0.32
CA GLU A 73 25.95 -2.85 0.94
C GLU A 73 24.50 -3.00 0.47
N TYR A 74 23.76 -1.89 0.33
CA TYR A 74 22.36 -1.93 -0.10
C TYR A 74 22.18 -2.20 -1.59
N LYS A 75 23.21 -1.95 -2.42
CA LYS A 75 23.21 -2.35 -3.84
C LYS A 75 23.01 -3.85 -4.03
N LYS A 76 23.47 -4.65 -3.07
CA LYS A 76 23.34 -6.12 -3.09
C LYS A 76 21.88 -6.57 -3.08
N VAL A 77 21.00 -5.84 -2.40
CA VAL A 77 19.56 -6.16 -2.28
C VAL A 77 18.66 -5.34 -3.23
N ALA A 78 19.25 -4.49 -4.06
CA ALA A 78 18.49 -3.62 -4.96
C ALA A 78 17.62 -4.42 -5.96
N LEU A 79 18.10 -5.52 -6.52
CA LEU A 79 17.31 -6.31 -7.48
C LEU A 79 16.07 -6.95 -6.84
N PRO A 80 16.15 -7.68 -5.70
CA PRO A 80 14.96 -8.12 -4.98
C PRO A 80 14.01 -6.97 -4.63
N ALA A 81 14.52 -5.82 -4.23
CA ALA A 81 13.72 -4.65 -3.88
C ALA A 81 12.92 -4.11 -5.09
N VAL A 82 13.55 -4.00 -6.26
CA VAL A 82 12.85 -3.56 -7.50
C VAL A 82 11.85 -4.61 -7.97
N ILE A 83 12.11 -5.92 -7.78
CA ILE A 83 11.12 -6.97 -8.07
C ILE A 83 9.89 -6.82 -7.18
N CYS A 84 10.07 -6.64 -5.86
CA CYS A 84 8.96 -6.38 -4.92
C CYS A 84 8.18 -5.14 -5.34
N SER A 85 8.88 -4.04 -5.61
CA SER A 85 8.29 -2.77 -6.03
C SER A 85 7.43 -2.94 -7.29
N THR A 86 7.98 -3.57 -8.33
CA THR A 86 7.26 -3.79 -9.60
C THR A 86 6.00 -4.63 -9.40
N VAL A 87 6.08 -5.71 -8.63
CA VAL A 87 4.90 -6.55 -8.35
C VAL A 87 3.85 -5.74 -7.60
N CYS A 88 4.23 -5.03 -6.54
CA CYS A 88 3.28 -4.26 -5.74
C CYS A 88 2.58 -3.16 -6.54
N ILE A 89 3.29 -2.41 -7.40
CA ILE A 89 2.64 -1.37 -8.20
C ILE A 89 1.69 -1.95 -9.26
N CYS A 90 2.00 -3.11 -9.83
CA CYS A 90 1.08 -3.83 -10.70
C CYS A 90 -0.21 -4.24 -9.97
N LEU A 91 -0.10 -4.73 -8.72
CA LEU A 91 -1.27 -5.07 -7.90
C LEU A 91 -2.09 -3.83 -7.57
N ALA A 92 -1.45 -2.72 -7.22
CA ALA A 92 -2.12 -1.46 -6.96
C ALA A 92 -2.94 -1.01 -8.19
N GLY A 93 -2.35 -1.02 -9.38
CA GLY A 93 -3.07 -0.72 -10.62
C GLY A 93 -4.26 -1.66 -10.88
N MET A 94 -4.12 -2.95 -10.59
CA MET A 94 -5.23 -3.91 -10.70
C MET A 94 -6.38 -3.56 -9.75
N PHE A 95 -6.10 -3.20 -8.50
CA PHE A 95 -7.14 -2.83 -7.54
C PHE A 95 -7.94 -1.60 -7.98
N VAL A 96 -7.29 -0.57 -8.54
CA VAL A 96 -7.98 0.58 -9.13
C VAL A 96 -8.88 0.18 -10.29
N LEU A 97 -8.38 -0.67 -11.20
CA LEU A 97 -9.18 -1.14 -12.35
C LEU A 97 -10.39 -1.96 -11.91
N ILE A 98 -10.26 -2.75 -10.84
CA ILE A 98 -11.35 -3.55 -10.26
C ILE A 98 -12.38 -2.66 -9.59
N ASP A 99 -11.94 -1.61 -8.88
CA ASP A 99 -12.81 -0.65 -8.18
C ASP A 99 -13.66 0.19 -9.14
N MET A 100 -13.16 0.50 -10.33
CA MET A 100 -13.86 1.35 -11.31
C MET A 100 -15.23 0.81 -11.76
N GLY A 101 -15.52 -0.48 -11.61
CA GLY A 101 -16.78 -1.12 -12.03
C GLY A 101 -17.03 -1.08 -13.54
N GLY A 102 -16.75 0.03 -14.19
CA GLY A 102 -16.91 0.24 -15.63
C GLY A 102 -15.59 0.25 -16.40
N ILE A 103 -14.79 -0.81 -16.32
CA ILE A 103 -13.44 -0.91 -16.90
C ILE A 103 -13.40 -0.59 -18.42
N GLN A 104 -14.48 -0.88 -19.15
CA GLN A 104 -14.61 -0.57 -20.57
C GLN A 104 -14.58 0.95 -20.86
N ARG A 105 -14.67 1.80 -19.85
CA ARG A 105 -14.62 3.27 -19.97
C ARG A 105 -13.27 3.87 -19.56
N VAL A 106 -12.30 3.05 -19.14
CA VAL A 106 -10.99 3.53 -18.64
C VAL A 106 -10.26 4.39 -19.67
N TRP A 107 -10.41 4.12 -20.96
CA TRP A 107 -9.81 4.91 -22.04
C TRP A 107 -10.24 6.39 -22.04
N ARG A 108 -11.36 6.74 -21.40
CA ARG A 108 -11.82 8.13 -21.27
C ARG A 108 -10.87 9.00 -20.46
N ILE A 109 -10.05 8.41 -19.60
CA ILE A 109 -9.00 9.12 -18.89
C ILE A 109 -8.02 9.80 -19.86
N VAL A 110 -7.80 9.18 -21.02
CA VAL A 110 -6.89 9.70 -22.05
C VAL A 110 -7.62 10.64 -23.02
N THR A 111 -8.86 10.34 -23.38
CA THR A 111 -9.60 11.11 -24.43
C THR A 111 -10.37 12.31 -23.88
N GLY A 112 -10.66 12.34 -22.60
CA GLY A 112 -11.33 13.46 -21.93
C GLY A 112 -10.72 13.73 -20.55
N PRO A 113 -9.41 14.08 -20.46
CA PRO A 113 -8.72 14.22 -19.19
C PRO A 113 -9.20 15.47 -18.44
N ASN A 114 -9.47 15.32 -17.15
CA ASN A 114 -9.62 16.45 -16.25
C ASN A 114 -8.26 16.80 -15.62
N LEU A 115 -7.58 17.82 -16.16
CA LEU A 115 -6.24 18.20 -15.75
C LEU A 115 -6.15 18.71 -14.30
N THR A 116 -7.25 19.09 -13.69
CA THR A 116 -7.29 19.56 -12.28
C THR A 116 -7.55 18.41 -11.30
N SER A 117 -7.78 17.18 -11.78
CA SER A 117 -8.09 16.03 -10.93
C SER A 117 -6.84 15.37 -10.38
N PRO A 118 -6.67 15.25 -9.05
CA PRO A 118 -5.60 14.48 -8.44
C PRO A 118 -5.60 13.00 -8.87
N LEU A 119 -6.75 12.43 -9.19
CA LEU A 119 -6.85 11.06 -9.73
C LEU A 119 -6.13 10.90 -11.07
N LEU A 120 -6.26 11.91 -11.97
CA LEU A 120 -5.52 11.89 -13.23
C LEU A 120 -4.01 12.01 -12.99
N TRP A 121 -3.59 12.91 -12.08
CA TRP A 121 -2.19 13.06 -11.74
C TRP A 121 -1.59 11.75 -11.22
N ASP A 122 -2.34 11.05 -10.37
CA ASP A 122 -1.94 9.76 -9.81
C ASP A 122 -1.76 8.69 -10.90
N VAL A 123 -2.72 8.56 -11.82
CA VAL A 123 -2.60 7.66 -12.98
C VAL A 123 -1.36 7.95 -13.81
N CYS A 124 -1.06 9.22 -14.08
CA CYS A 124 0.15 9.62 -14.82
C CYS A 124 1.42 9.24 -14.07
N VAL A 125 1.49 9.55 -12.77
CA VAL A 125 2.68 9.28 -11.96
C VAL A 125 2.88 7.78 -11.73
N ILE A 126 1.82 7.01 -11.46
CA ILE A 126 1.88 5.54 -11.35
C ILE A 126 2.36 4.91 -12.66
N THR A 127 1.89 5.41 -13.80
CA THR A 127 2.33 4.92 -15.11
C THR A 127 3.83 5.20 -15.33
N CYS A 128 4.29 6.41 -15.07
CA CYS A 128 5.72 6.76 -15.13
C CYS A 128 6.55 5.91 -14.17
N TYR A 129 6.06 5.71 -12.96
CA TYR A 129 6.70 4.89 -11.94
C TYR A 129 6.84 3.42 -12.38
N LEU A 130 5.79 2.84 -12.95
CA LEU A 130 5.81 1.48 -13.49
C LEU A 130 6.81 1.35 -14.65
N ILE A 131 6.85 2.32 -15.56
CA ILE A 131 7.81 2.34 -16.66
C ILE A 131 9.24 2.37 -16.10
N ILE A 132 9.52 3.23 -15.12
CA ILE A 132 10.83 3.32 -14.46
C ILE A 132 11.20 1.98 -13.81
N ASN A 133 10.28 1.33 -13.09
CA ASN A 133 10.53 0.02 -12.49
C ASN A 133 10.91 -1.03 -13.54
N ILE A 134 10.17 -1.10 -14.66
CA ILE A 134 10.45 -2.05 -15.74
C ILE A 134 11.82 -1.76 -16.38
N VAL A 135 12.12 -0.50 -16.70
CA VAL A 135 13.40 -0.08 -17.28
C VAL A 135 14.55 -0.40 -16.32
N TYR A 136 14.35 -0.17 -15.03
CA TYR A 136 15.34 -0.47 -13.99
C TYR A 136 15.62 -1.99 -13.93
N LEU A 137 14.57 -2.82 -13.91
CA LEU A 137 14.72 -4.29 -13.95
C LEU A 137 15.46 -4.75 -15.21
N VAL A 138 15.13 -4.21 -16.38
CA VAL A 138 15.77 -4.55 -17.65
C VAL A 138 17.26 -4.25 -17.58
N PHE A 139 17.65 -3.05 -17.11
CA PHE A 139 19.08 -2.71 -17.01
C PHE A 139 19.82 -3.49 -15.93
N MET A 140 19.19 -3.74 -14.77
CA MET A 140 19.78 -4.57 -13.71
C MET A 140 20.00 -6.02 -14.15
N CYS A 141 19.19 -6.51 -15.07
CA CYS A 141 19.32 -7.86 -15.62
C CYS A 141 20.19 -7.92 -16.90
N SER A 142 20.56 -6.78 -17.48
CA SER A 142 21.36 -6.70 -18.69
C SER A 142 22.82 -7.06 -18.41
N LYS A 143 23.42 -7.85 -19.33
CA LYS A 143 24.86 -8.18 -19.34
C LYS A 143 25.64 -7.29 -20.31
N LYS A 144 25.00 -6.30 -20.96
CA LYS A 144 25.66 -5.44 -21.95
C LYS A 144 26.64 -4.47 -21.26
N PRO A 145 27.77 -4.10 -21.91
CA PRO A 145 28.65 -3.07 -21.39
C PRO A 145 27.88 -1.75 -21.21
N GLY A 146 28.18 -0.99 -20.16
CA GLY A 146 27.48 0.25 -19.80
C GLY A 146 26.12 0.06 -19.11
N ALA A 147 25.68 -1.18 -18.81
CA ALA A 147 24.43 -1.40 -18.08
C ALA A 147 24.47 -0.81 -16.66
N ALA A 148 25.63 -0.84 -16.00
CA ALA A 148 25.79 -0.28 -14.66
C ALA A 148 25.59 1.25 -14.64
N ASP A 149 26.10 1.95 -15.67
CA ASP A 149 25.91 3.39 -15.79
C ASP A 149 24.44 3.75 -16.02
N LYS A 150 23.73 2.97 -16.84
CA LYS A 150 22.29 3.12 -17.06
C LYS A 150 21.50 2.88 -15.79
N VAL A 151 21.87 1.87 -14.98
CA VAL A 151 21.28 1.62 -13.65
C VAL A 151 21.48 2.85 -12.75
N ALA A 152 22.68 3.45 -12.74
CA ALA A 152 22.96 4.63 -11.94
C ALA A 152 22.15 5.85 -12.42
N ILE A 153 21.95 6.02 -13.72
CA ILE A 153 21.10 7.09 -14.27
C ILE A 153 19.64 6.88 -13.85
N VAL A 154 19.08 5.68 -14.10
CA VAL A 154 17.69 5.37 -13.77
C VAL A 154 17.42 5.54 -12.29
N SER A 155 18.35 5.16 -11.40
CA SER A 155 18.18 5.30 -9.95
C SER A 155 17.99 6.74 -9.50
N ARG A 156 18.64 7.72 -10.19
CA ARG A 156 18.50 9.15 -9.89
C ARG A 156 17.09 9.68 -10.19
N PHE A 157 16.42 9.13 -11.20
CA PHE A 157 15.02 9.44 -11.50
C PHE A 157 14.04 8.61 -10.67
N ALA A 158 14.39 7.38 -10.37
CA ALA A 158 13.54 6.46 -9.62
C ALA A 158 13.24 6.95 -8.20
N LEU A 159 14.24 7.54 -7.51
CA LEU A 159 14.06 8.04 -6.15
C LEU A 159 13.03 9.17 -6.05
N PRO A 160 13.14 10.30 -6.78
CA PRO A 160 12.15 11.35 -6.71
C PRO A 160 10.77 10.92 -7.22
N VAL A 161 10.68 10.05 -8.23
CA VAL A 161 9.39 9.53 -8.70
C VAL A 161 8.75 8.59 -7.69
N ALA A 162 9.52 7.82 -6.92
CA ALA A 162 8.99 7.02 -5.82
C ALA A 162 8.41 7.87 -4.68
N ILE A 163 9.01 9.02 -4.39
CA ILE A 163 8.44 9.98 -3.44
C ILE A 163 7.20 10.65 -4.03
N LEU A 164 7.26 11.03 -5.30
CA LEU A 164 6.17 11.71 -6.00
C LEU A 164 4.91 10.85 -6.10
N VAL A 165 5.03 9.56 -6.43
CA VAL A 165 3.86 8.67 -6.51
C VAL A 165 3.09 8.63 -5.19
N HIS A 166 3.79 8.60 -4.05
CA HIS A 166 3.14 8.62 -2.74
C HIS A 166 2.51 9.96 -2.41
N SER A 167 3.19 11.05 -2.75
CA SER A 167 2.69 12.40 -2.54
C SER A 167 1.43 12.65 -3.35
N VAL A 168 1.40 12.23 -4.61
CA VAL A 168 0.22 12.42 -5.48
C VAL A 168 -0.94 11.51 -5.04
N THR A 169 -0.68 10.25 -4.71
CA THR A 169 -1.71 9.38 -4.13
C THR A 169 -2.28 9.97 -2.84
N ALA A 170 -1.44 10.54 -1.97
CA ALA A 170 -1.89 11.22 -0.76
C ALA A 170 -2.76 12.45 -1.07
N TRP A 171 -2.46 13.18 -2.13
CA TRP A 171 -3.23 14.36 -2.54
C TRP A 171 -4.64 14.02 -3.04
N ILE A 172 -4.92 12.78 -3.48
CA ILE A 172 -6.28 12.33 -3.76
C ILE A 172 -7.17 12.54 -2.52
N PHE A 173 -6.61 12.34 -1.35
CA PHE A 173 -7.28 12.48 -0.05
C PHE A 173 -7.06 13.87 0.54
N GLY A 174 -5.81 14.26 0.72
CA GLY A 174 -5.41 15.47 1.44
C GLY A 174 -5.88 16.81 0.83
N LEU A 175 -6.33 16.84 -0.42
CA LEU A 175 -6.90 18.05 -1.06
C LEU A 175 -8.42 18.13 -1.00
N GLN A 176 -9.11 17.14 -0.41
CA GLN A 176 -10.58 17.11 -0.33
C GLN A 176 -11.08 17.79 0.93
N MET A 177 -11.35 19.08 0.84
CA MET A 177 -11.81 19.91 1.97
C MET A 177 -13.08 19.40 2.67
N ALA A 178 -13.93 18.65 1.96
CA ALA A 178 -15.19 18.13 2.51
C ALA A 178 -15.00 16.86 3.38
N LYS A 179 -13.79 16.39 3.52
CA LYS A 179 -13.45 15.14 4.24
C LYS A 179 -12.41 15.41 5.32
N ASP A 180 -12.44 14.64 6.41
CA ASP A 180 -11.52 14.79 7.54
C ASP A 180 -10.07 14.45 7.20
N TRP A 181 -9.83 13.78 6.07
CA TRP A 181 -8.48 13.57 5.57
C TRP A 181 -7.83 14.81 4.91
N TYR A 182 -8.56 15.96 4.86
CA TYR A 182 -7.98 17.23 4.40
C TYR A 182 -6.86 17.71 5.33
N SER A 183 -5.62 17.46 4.91
CA SER A 183 -4.45 17.76 5.72
C SER A 183 -3.21 17.98 4.85
N ALA A 184 -2.45 19.03 5.17
CA ALA A 184 -1.19 19.34 4.49
C ALA A 184 -0.10 18.28 4.79
N ILE A 185 -0.18 17.61 5.94
CA ILE A 185 0.80 16.58 6.35
C ILE A 185 0.50 15.21 5.74
N MET A 186 -0.61 15.05 5.01
CA MET A 186 -0.99 13.77 4.43
C MET A 186 0.09 13.17 3.52
N ALA A 187 0.71 13.99 2.65
CA ALA A 187 1.78 13.50 1.77
C ALA A 187 3.03 13.05 2.55
N PRO A 188 3.59 13.80 3.50
CA PRO A 188 4.65 13.31 4.41
C PRO A 188 4.31 12.00 5.13
N ILE A 189 3.08 11.87 5.65
CA ILE A 189 2.60 10.64 6.31
C ILE A 189 2.61 9.45 5.33
N PHE A 190 2.12 9.64 4.12
CA PHE A 190 2.12 8.58 3.11
C PHE A 190 3.53 8.13 2.72
N VAL A 191 4.45 9.07 2.54
CA VAL A 191 5.85 8.76 2.23
C VAL A 191 6.52 8.03 3.38
N ALA A 192 6.33 8.47 4.64
CA ALA A 192 6.91 7.83 5.81
C ALA A 192 6.40 6.39 5.98
N SER A 193 5.07 6.20 5.92
CA SER A 193 4.46 4.87 6.03
C SER A 193 4.77 3.94 4.85
N ALA A 194 5.14 4.48 3.70
CA ALA A 194 5.63 3.69 2.58
C ALA A 194 7.07 3.22 2.80
N MET A 195 7.89 4.05 3.43
CA MET A 195 9.28 3.70 3.75
C MET A 195 9.33 2.53 4.73
N ASP A 196 8.57 2.58 5.82
CA ASP A 196 8.57 1.52 6.82
C ASP A 196 7.93 0.22 6.31
N SER A 197 6.74 0.29 5.70
CA SER A 197 6.04 -0.89 5.19
C SER A 197 6.75 -1.55 4.01
N GLY A 198 7.28 -0.76 3.07
CA GLY A 198 8.02 -1.29 1.95
C GLY A 198 9.36 -1.90 2.36
N LEU A 199 10.06 -1.30 3.34
CA LEU A 199 11.27 -1.89 3.92
C LEU A 199 10.95 -3.15 4.72
N ALA A 200 9.86 -3.17 5.48
CA ALA A 200 9.39 -4.36 6.19
C ALA A 200 9.05 -5.51 5.22
N LEU A 201 8.34 -5.22 4.12
CA LEU A 201 8.07 -6.21 3.07
C LEU A 201 9.37 -6.73 2.43
N LEU A 202 10.32 -5.83 2.15
CA LEU A 202 11.62 -6.21 1.60
C LEU A 202 12.37 -7.16 2.56
N LEU A 203 12.39 -6.87 3.86
CA LEU A 203 12.98 -7.75 4.87
C LEU A 203 12.35 -9.14 4.87
N LEU A 204 11.01 -9.23 4.83
CA LEU A 204 10.28 -10.50 4.73
C LEU A 204 10.62 -11.26 3.44
N ALA A 205 10.68 -10.55 2.31
CA ALA A 205 11.06 -11.12 1.03
C ALA A 205 12.50 -11.66 1.04
N LEU A 206 13.46 -10.90 1.55
CA LEU A 206 14.87 -11.33 1.66
C LEU A 206 15.02 -12.53 2.58
N MET A 207 14.32 -12.56 3.71
CA MET A 207 14.33 -13.72 4.62
C MET A 207 13.71 -14.96 3.96
N GLY A 208 12.61 -14.78 3.20
CA GLY A 208 11.98 -15.85 2.43
C GLY A 208 12.90 -16.40 1.32
N LEU A 209 13.55 -15.51 0.57
CA LEU A 209 14.50 -15.85 -0.47
C LEU A 209 15.74 -16.56 0.10
N ASN A 210 16.24 -16.09 1.24
CA ASN A 210 17.38 -16.72 1.94
C ASN A 210 17.00 -18.13 2.43
N LYS A 211 15.83 -18.29 3.07
CA LYS A 211 15.33 -19.60 3.53
C LYS A 211 15.08 -20.57 2.38
N SER A 212 14.63 -20.08 1.23
CA SER A 212 14.43 -20.91 0.03
C SER A 212 15.72 -21.28 -0.72
N GLY A 213 16.85 -20.66 -0.36
CA GLY A 213 18.12 -20.83 -1.03
C GLY A 213 18.22 -20.17 -2.42
N LEU A 214 17.20 -19.41 -2.83
CA LEU A 214 17.18 -18.72 -4.12
C LEU A 214 18.13 -17.51 -4.17
N PHE A 215 18.25 -16.81 -3.06
CA PHE A 215 19.13 -15.65 -2.96
C PHE A 215 19.68 -15.55 -1.53
N LYS A 216 20.99 -15.64 -1.40
CA LYS A 216 21.66 -15.61 -0.09
C LYS A 216 22.02 -14.18 0.29
N VAL A 217 21.55 -13.78 1.47
CA VAL A 217 21.81 -12.46 2.08
C VAL A 217 22.47 -12.67 3.43
N GLU A 218 23.49 -11.90 3.72
CA GLU A 218 24.15 -11.92 5.03
C GLU A 218 23.22 -11.38 6.12
N ASN A 219 23.20 -12.04 7.28
CA ASN A 219 22.39 -11.59 8.43
C ASN A 219 22.77 -10.18 8.90
N LYS A 220 24.05 -9.79 8.71
CA LYS A 220 24.52 -8.43 9.03
C LYS A 220 23.79 -7.37 8.20
N LEU A 221 23.56 -7.62 6.91
CA LEU A 221 22.84 -6.72 6.04
C LEU A 221 21.35 -6.64 6.41
N ILE A 222 20.72 -7.78 6.73
CA ILE A 222 19.34 -7.80 7.24
C ILE A 222 19.22 -7.00 8.54
N SER A 223 20.18 -7.15 9.46
CA SER A 223 20.23 -6.39 10.72
C SER A 223 20.42 -4.87 10.49
N SER A 224 21.21 -4.48 9.50
CA SER A 224 21.38 -3.07 9.10
C SER A 224 20.08 -2.48 8.57
N LEU A 225 19.41 -3.19 7.65
CA LEU A 225 18.10 -2.78 7.12
C LEU A 225 17.02 -2.72 8.23
N ALA A 226 17.05 -3.64 9.20
CA ALA A 226 16.16 -3.59 10.36
C ALA A 226 16.42 -2.37 11.26
N GLY A 227 17.68 -1.88 11.30
CA GLY A 227 18.02 -0.61 11.95
C GLY A 227 17.41 0.59 11.21
N LEU A 228 17.48 0.58 9.90
CA LEU A 228 16.81 1.60 9.07
C LEU A 228 15.29 1.55 9.25
N LEU A 229 14.70 0.36 9.36
CA LEU A 229 13.28 0.18 9.66
C LEU A 229 12.87 0.89 10.97
N ALA A 230 13.66 0.77 12.03
CA ALA A 230 13.37 1.48 13.28
C ALA A 230 13.34 3.00 13.11
N VAL A 231 14.25 3.56 12.30
CA VAL A 231 14.24 4.99 11.98
C VAL A 231 12.99 5.38 11.19
N CYS A 232 12.61 4.59 10.17
CA CYS A 232 11.41 4.85 9.37
C CYS A 232 10.14 4.83 10.24
N ILE A 233 10.01 3.83 11.14
CA ILE A 233 8.89 3.74 12.08
C ILE A 233 8.83 4.97 13.00
N ALA A 234 9.98 5.45 13.50
CA ALA A 234 10.01 6.64 14.35
C ALA A 234 9.54 7.90 13.60
N VAL A 235 9.92 8.05 12.34
CA VAL A 235 9.48 9.17 11.49
C VAL A 235 7.98 9.08 11.19
N ASP A 236 7.46 7.90 10.87
CA ASP A 236 6.02 7.71 10.64
C ASP A 236 5.20 7.98 11.92
N ALA A 237 5.66 7.45 13.06
CA ALA A 237 5.03 7.70 14.35
C ALA A 237 5.02 9.20 14.72
N PHE A 238 6.10 9.92 14.42
CA PHE A 238 6.16 11.36 14.62
C PHE A 238 5.12 12.11 13.79
N PHE A 239 4.98 11.81 12.50
CA PHE A 239 4.00 12.46 11.65
C PHE A 239 2.56 12.14 12.04
N ILE A 240 2.27 10.88 12.45
CA ILE A 240 0.95 10.52 12.99
C ILE A 240 0.67 11.26 14.28
N GLY A 241 1.67 11.41 15.15
CA GLY A 241 1.56 12.21 16.38
C GLY A 241 1.24 13.68 16.08
N CYS A 242 1.88 14.26 15.06
CA CYS A 242 1.58 15.63 14.61
C CYS A 242 0.13 15.74 14.09
N GLU A 243 -0.33 14.76 13.31
CA GLU A 243 -1.72 14.74 12.80
C GLU A 243 -2.72 14.65 13.95
N CYS A 244 -2.54 13.72 14.87
CA CYS A 244 -3.38 13.59 16.06
C CYS A 244 -3.40 14.90 16.90
N LEU A 245 -2.25 15.55 17.05
CA LEU A 245 -2.16 16.82 17.77
C LEU A 245 -2.91 17.95 17.03
N THR A 246 -2.77 17.98 15.71
CA THR A 246 -3.48 18.96 14.85
C THR A 246 -4.99 18.76 14.91
N MET A 247 -5.48 17.52 14.99
CA MET A 247 -6.90 17.21 15.20
C MET A 247 -7.39 17.57 16.61
N ALA A 248 -6.58 17.28 17.62
CA ALA A 248 -6.98 17.48 19.02
C ALA A 248 -7.02 18.96 19.44
N TYR A 249 -6.06 19.78 18.98
CA TYR A 249 -5.83 21.14 19.48
C TYR A 249 -6.91 22.15 19.11
N PRO A 250 -7.47 22.20 17.86
CA PRO A 250 -8.43 23.23 17.45
C PRO A 250 -9.83 23.10 18.04
N GLY A 251 -10.14 22.08 18.82
CA GLY A 251 -11.44 21.89 19.47
C GLY A 251 -12.44 21.04 18.68
N ALA A 252 -13.73 21.38 18.68
CA ALA A 252 -14.83 20.46 18.42
C ALA A 252 -14.71 19.57 17.16
N LYS A 253 -14.42 20.12 15.97
CA LYS A 253 -14.42 19.31 14.72
C LYS A 253 -13.31 18.27 14.65
N GLY A 254 -12.08 18.68 14.94
CA GLY A 254 -10.95 17.75 14.93
C GLY A 254 -11.08 16.68 16.03
N ALA A 255 -11.68 17.06 17.18
CA ALA A 255 -11.97 16.12 18.27
C ALA A 255 -13.02 15.07 17.88
N GLU A 256 -14.01 15.40 17.05
CA GLU A 256 -15.01 14.45 16.55
C GLU A 256 -14.35 13.37 15.65
N ALA A 257 -13.54 13.78 14.68
CA ALA A 257 -12.79 12.84 13.85
C ALA A 257 -11.84 11.96 14.67
N LEU A 258 -11.12 12.55 15.63
CA LEU A 258 -10.25 11.81 16.54
C LEU A 258 -11.04 10.84 17.43
N ALA A 259 -12.24 11.20 17.88
CA ALA A 259 -13.11 10.31 18.66
C ALA A 259 -13.58 9.11 17.83
N VAL A 260 -13.94 9.31 16.56
CA VAL A 260 -14.30 8.21 15.65
C VAL A 260 -13.07 7.32 15.38
N MET A 261 -11.91 7.93 15.18
CA MET A 261 -10.66 7.23 14.90
C MET A 261 -10.16 6.41 16.09
N ALA A 262 -10.13 6.99 17.29
CA ALA A 262 -9.53 6.37 18.48
C ALA A 262 -10.51 5.63 19.39
N GLY A 263 -11.82 5.93 19.32
CA GLY A 263 -12.85 5.36 20.18
C GLY A 263 -14.09 4.82 19.45
N GLY A 264 -14.23 5.10 18.13
CA GLY A 264 -15.38 4.68 17.33
C GLY A 264 -15.13 3.40 16.51
N VAL A 265 -15.79 3.33 15.37
CA VAL A 265 -15.80 2.13 14.50
C VAL A 265 -14.41 1.78 13.95
N THR A 266 -13.56 2.78 13.72
CA THR A 266 -12.21 2.60 13.18
C THR A 266 -11.15 2.37 14.26
N ALA A 267 -11.51 2.49 15.54
CA ALA A 267 -10.59 2.37 16.68
C ALA A 267 -9.78 1.06 16.73
N PRO A 268 -10.33 -0.12 16.43
CA PRO A 268 -9.54 -1.34 16.43
C PRO A 268 -8.35 -1.26 15.45
N PHE A 269 -8.58 -0.72 14.26
CA PHE A 269 -7.54 -0.58 13.24
C PHE A 269 -6.50 0.49 13.64
N PHE A 270 -6.95 1.61 14.21
CA PHE A 270 -6.07 2.65 14.71
C PHE A 270 -5.12 2.09 15.80
N TRP A 271 -5.65 1.40 16.80
CA TRP A 271 -4.83 0.88 17.90
C TRP A 271 -3.94 -0.29 17.48
N ILE A 272 -4.37 -1.13 16.50
CA ILE A 272 -3.50 -2.15 15.92
C ILE A 272 -2.30 -1.50 15.22
N GLU A 273 -2.50 -0.39 14.50
CA GLU A 273 -1.38 0.34 13.91
C GLU A 273 -0.48 0.95 15.00
N ILE A 274 -1.03 1.77 15.88
CA ILE A 274 -0.24 2.52 16.87
C ILE A 274 0.57 1.56 17.76
N ILE A 275 -0.08 0.56 18.34
CA ILE A 275 0.58 -0.36 19.27
C ILE A 275 1.30 -1.46 18.49
N GLY A 276 0.61 -2.15 17.60
CA GLY A 276 1.12 -3.31 16.89
C GLY A 276 2.07 -2.94 15.74
N GLY A 277 1.75 -1.90 14.97
CA GLY A 277 2.50 -1.50 13.79
C GLY A 277 3.67 -0.55 14.04
N LEU A 278 3.60 0.27 15.09
CA LEU A 278 4.61 1.29 15.39
C LEU A 278 5.34 1.01 16.70
N ILE A 279 4.68 1.02 17.87
CA ILE A 279 5.34 0.97 19.17
C ILE A 279 6.10 -0.35 19.35
N ILE A 280 5.43 -1.49 19.19
CA ILE A 280 6.07 -2.80 19.41
C ILE A 280 7.23 -3.02 18.43
N PRO A 281 7.08 -2.88 17.08
CA PRO A 281 8.20 -3.09 16.19
C PRO A 281 9.32 -2.07 16.36
N PHE A 282 9.05 -0.83 16.73
CA PHE A 282 10.07 0.15 17.10
C PHE A 282 10.89 -0.34 18.31
N CYS A 283 10.22 -0.68 19.42
CA CYS A 283 10.87 -1.20 20.62
C CYS A 283 11.68 -2.48 20.36
N LEU A 284 11.24 -3.33 19.42
CA LEU A 284 12.02 -4.49 19.03
C LEU A 284 13.25 -4.11 18.20
N MET A 285 13.12 -3.19 17.24
CA MET A 285 14.17 -2.91 16.26
C MET A 285 15.15 -1.82 16.66
N VAL A 286 14.85 -0.98 17.66
CA VAL A 286 15.79 0.03 18.17
C VAL A 286 17.05 -0.59 18.79
N PHE A 287 16.92 -1.78 19.40
CA PHE A 287 18.03 -2.47 20.05
C PHE A 287 18.81 -3.37 19.08
N ALA A 288 20.13 -3.14 18.98
CA ALA A 288 21.02 -3.92 18.12
C ALA A 288 20.99 -5.44 18.41
N LYS A 289 20.84 -5.82 19.69
CA LYS A 289 20.74 -7.22 20.13
C LYS A 289 19.52 -7.91 19.49
N ASN A 290 18.39 -7.25 19.41
CA ASN A 290 17.16 -7.79 18.84
C ASN A 290 17.26 -7.91 17.32
N ARG A 291 17.94 -6.96 16.65
CA ARG A 291 18.17 -6.99 15.20
C ARG A 291 19.05 -8.14 14.73
N ALA A 292 19.88 -8.69 15.64
CA ALA A 292 20.65 -9.90 15.36
C ALA A 292 19.78 -11.17 15.33
N ASN A 293 18.57 -11.12 15.93
CA ASN A 293 17.63 -12.24 15.96
C ASN A 293 16.66 -12.16 14.77
N MET A 294 16.87 -12.99 13.76
CA MET A 294 16.04 -13.01 12.55
C MET A 294 14.55 -13.28 12.82
N LYS A 295 14.21 -14.01 13.89
CA LYS A 295 12.79 -14.23 14.24
C LYS A 295 12.14 -12.93 14.71
N LEU A 296 12.83 -12.12 15.50
CA LEU A 296 12.33 -10.80 15.95
C LEU A 296 12.24 -9.81 14.79
N VAL A 297 13.21 -9.82 13.88
CA VAL A 297 13.15 -9.02 12.65
C VAL A 297 11.93 -9.41 11.80
N GLY A 298 11.70 -10.71 11.62
CA GLY A 298 10.52 -11.20 10.90
C GLY A 298 9.20 -10.80 11.56
N LEU A 299 9.11 -10.96 12.89
CA LEU A 299 7.93 -10.55 13.66
C LEU A 299 7.67 -9.04 13.53
N ALA A 300 8.67 -8.21 13.76
CA ALA A 300 8.54 -6.76 13.62
C ALA A 300 8.11 -6.37 12.20
N SER A 301 8.69 -6.98 11.17
CA SER A 301 8.33 -6.71 9.79
C SER A 301 6.87 -7.09 9.48
N VAL A 302 6.38 -8.22 10.00
CA VAL A 302 4.96 -8.60 9.85
C VAL A 302 4.06 -7.59 10.55
N LEU A 303 4.42 -7.19 11.77
CA LEU A 303 3.65 -6.23 12.56
C LEU A 303 3.54 -4.88 11.85
N VAL A 304 4.64 -4.36 11.26
CA VAL A 304 4.62 -3.12 10.46
C VAL A 304 3.72 -3.26 9.24
N VAL A 305 3.85 -4.34 8.48
CA VAL A 305 3.01 -4.55 7.26
C VAL A 305 1.53 -4.60 7.62
N VAL A 306 1.15 -5.32 8.70
CA VAL A 306 -0.22 -5.39 9.19
C VAL A 306 -0.69 -4.03 9.72
N GLY A 307 0.15 -3.33 10.48
CA GLY A 307 -0.14 -2.00 11.01
C GLY A 307 -0.45 -0.99 9.91
N VAL A 308 0.39 -0.94 8.87
CA VAL A 308 0.16 -0.04 7.73
C VAL A 308 -1.10 -0.41 6.92
N PHE A 309 -1.45 -1.70 6.82
CA PHE A 309 -2.75 -2.05 6.26
C PHE A 309 -3.90 -1.49 7.11
N CYS A 310 -3.84 -1.63 8.43
CA CYS A 310 -4.82 -1.05 9.35
C CYS A 310 -4.88 0.48 9.24
N LYS A 311 -3.71 1.14 9.03
CA LYS A 311 -3.65 2.58 8.73
C LYS A 311 -4.49 2.95 7.52
N ARG A 312 -4.38 2.20 6.41
CA ARG A 312 -5.17 2.49 5.21
C ARG A 312 -6.67 2.29 5.45
N VAL A 313 -7.04 1.33 6.32
CA VAL A 313 -8.43 1.11 6.72
C VAL A 313 -8.96 2.30 7.53
N TRP A 314 -8.35 2.65 8.66
CA TRP A 314 -8.90 3.71 9.49
C TRP A 314 -8.82 5.08 8.81
N LEU A 315 -7.76 5.36 8.07
CA LEU A 315 -7.63 6.61 7.32
C LEU A 315 -8.78 6.77 6.32
N LEU A 316 -9.09 5.74 5.54
CA LEU A 316 -10.16 5.81 4.54
C LEU A 316 -11.54 5.95 5.20
N PHE A 317 -11.83 5.09 6.18
CA PHE A 317 -13.19 4.97 6.72
C PHE A 317 -13.54 6.01 7.76
N THR A 318 -12.59 6.59 8.51
CA THR A 318 -12.89 7.69 9.44
C THR A 318 -13.62 8.82 8.72
N SER A 319 -13.13 9.26 7.57
CA SER A 319 -13.76 10.33 6.78
C SER A 319 -15.05 9.94 6.05
N PHE A 320 -15.39 8.66 5.99
CA PHE A 320 -16.70 8.23 5.52
C PHE A 320 -17.73 8.14 6.65
N TYR A 321 -17.27 8.03 7.90
CA TYR A 321 -18.13 8.00 9.08
C TYR A 321 -18.34 9.37 9.69
N GLU A 322 -17.43 10.30 9.45
CA GLU A 322 -17.51 11.69 9.89
C GLU A 322 -17.50 12.64 8.69
N PHE A 323 -18.27 13.72 8.75
CA PHE A 323 -18.42 14.69 7.66
C PHE A 323 -18.00 16.08 8.10
N ASN A 324 -17.09 16.71 7.38
CA ASN A 324 -16.65 18.08 7.64
C ASN A 324 -17.75 19.14 7.46
N VAL A 325 -18.82 18.82 6.72
CA VAL A 325 -19.91 19.76 6.42
C VAL A 325 -21.15 19.31 7.17
N ALA A 326 -21.29 19.75 8.41
CA ALA A 326 -22.49 19.54 9.21
C ALA A 326 -23.67 20.28 8.59
N GLY A 327 -24.83 19.63 8.54
CA GLY A 327 -26.07 20.25 8.04
C GLY A 327 -26.18 20.35 6.52
N ALA A 328 -25.26 19.77 5.77
CA ALA A 328 -25.36 19.74 4.31
C ALA A 328 -26.63 19.01 3.85
N PRO A 329 -27.31 19.48 2.80
CA PRO A 329 -28.44 18.77 2.21
C PRO A 329 -28.02 17.35 1.82
N GLY A 330 -28.85 16.36 2.13
CA GLY A 330 -28.53 14.95 1.91
C GLY A 330 -27.80 14.27 3.07
N VAL A 331 -27.15 15.00 3.96
CA VAL A 331 -26.52 14.45 5.17
C VAL A 331 -27.49 14.38 6.33
N ILE A 332 -28.24 15.46 6.58
CA ILE A 332 -29.22 15.56 7.70
C ILE A 332 -30.65 15.44 7.22
N SER A 333 -31.02 16.03 6.09
CA SER A 333 -32.40 16.13 5.64
C SER A 333 -32.74 15.35 4.40
N GLY A 334 -31.89 15.14 3.45
CA GLY A 334 -32.18 14.42 2.22
C GLY A 334 -32.18 12.91 2.41
N SER A 335 -31.08 12.28 2.04
CA SER A 335 -30.91 10.83 2.12
C SER A 335 -30.97 10.28 3.56
N SER A 336 -30.63 11.09 4.58
CA SER A 336 -30.75 10.66 5.97
C SER A 336 -32.22 10.52 6.44
N ALA A 337 -33.15 11.26 5.84
CA ALA A 337 -34.56 11.09 6.11
C ALA A 337 -35.14 9.79 5.55
N ALA A 338 -34.49 9.18 4.59
CA ALA A 338 -34.87 7.88 4.03
C ALA A 338 -34.41 6.69 4.91
N ARG A 339 -33.83 6.93 6.07
CA ARG A 339 -33.53 5.88 7.05
C ARG A 339 -34.80 5.13 7.42
N GLY A 340 -34.86 3.84 7.08
CA GLY A 340 -36.01 2.98 7.35
C GLY A 340 -36.94 2.75 6.15
N ALA A 341 -36.69 3.35 4.99
CA ALA A 341 -37.37 2.96 3.76
C ALA A 341 -36.74 1.67 3.23
N SER A 342 -37.45 0.56 3.40
CA SER A 342 -37.00 -0.76 2.98
C SER A 342 -36.56 -0.77 1.51
N GLY A 343 -35.35 -1.23 1.24
CA GLY A 343 -34.81 -1.46 -0.09
C GLY A 343 -34.23 -0.25 -0.82
N MET A 344 -34.39 0.97 -0.28
CA MET A 344 -33.84 2.21 -0.87
C MET A 344 -32.78 2.88 0.02
N ASP A 345 -32.34 2.20 1.05
CA ASP A 345 -31.47 2.75 2.10
C ASP A 345 -30.03 2.99 1.66
N VAL A 346 -29.70 2.69 0.41
CA VAL A 346 -28.38 3.01 -0.20
C VAL A 346 -28.01 4.49 -0.05
N TRP A 347 -28.99 5.38 0.02
CA TRP A 347 -28.78 6.81 0.21
C TRP A 347 -28.66 7.23 1.68
N ALA A 348 -29.15 6.39 2.59
CA ALA A 348 -29.25 6.70 4.01
C ALA A 348 -28.19 5.98 4.87
N LEU A 349 -27.49 5.00 4.33
CA LEU A 349 -26.48 4.20 5.01
C LEU A 349 -25.14 4.93 5.10
N LEU A 350 -25.16 6.11 5.71
CA LEU A 350 -23.96 6.84 6.03
C LEU A 350 -23.14 6.06 7.08
N GLY A 351 -21.86 5.91 6.86
CA GLY A 351 -20.96 5.31 7.83
C GLY A 351 -21.07 3.80 8.00
N THR A 352 -21.75 3.09 7.10
CA THR A 352 -21.82 1.62 7.15
C THR A 352 -21.14 1.01 5.93
N TYR A 353 -20.06 0.27 6.18
CA TYR A 353 -19.37 -0.52 5.18
C TYR A 353 -18.89 -1.82 5.81
N ALA A 354 -19.15 -2.91 5.12
CA ALA A 354 -18.53 -4.19 5.39
C ALA A 354 -18.17 -4.83 4.05
N PRO A 355 -16.93 -5.32 3.89
CA PRO A 355 -16.54 -5.95 2.64
C PRO A 355 -17.38 -7.21 2.41
N THR A 356 -17.90 -7.37 1.20
CA THR A 356 -18.65 -8.56 0.82
C THR A 356 -17.71 -9.73 0.52
N TRP A 357 -18.27 -10.94 0.42
CA TRP A 357 -17.49 -12.10 0.02
C TRP A 357 -16.82 -11.92 -1.35
N VAL A 358 -17.47 -11.18 -2.28
CA VAL A 358 -16.92 -10.86 -3.60
C VAL A 358 -15.63 -10.06 -3.47
N GLU A 359 -15.66 -8.98 -2.68
CA GLU A 359 -14.48 -8.14 -2.45
C GLU A 359 -13.34 -8.91 -1.80
N ILE A 360 -13.65 -9.75 -0.81
CA ILE A 360 -12.66 -10.55 -0.11
C ILE A 360 -12.01 -11.56 -1.05
N VAL A 361 -12.80 -12.30 -1.82
CA VAL A 361 -12.28 -13.33 -2.75
C VAL A 361 -11.46 -12.70 -3.87
N VAL A 362 -11.91 -11.58 -4.43
CA VAL A 362 -11.15 -10.81 -5.43
C VAL A 362 -9.82 -10.34 -4.84
N ALA A 363 -9.84 -9.73 -3.66
CA ALA A 363 -8.63 -9.23 -3.01
C ALA A 363 -7.62 -10.36 -2.73
N LEU A 364 -8.07 -11.50 -2.21
CA LEU A 364 -7.23 -12.68 -2.00
C LEU A 364 -6.65 -13.22 -3.31
N GLY A 365 -7.43 -13.22 -4.40
CA GLY A 365 -6.97 -13.63 -5.73
C GLY A 365 -5.88 -12.72 -6.28
N VAL A 366 -6.02 -11.40 -6.15
CA VAL A 366 -5.03 -10.41 -6.58
C VAL A 366 -3.74 -10.54 -5.74
N VAL A 367 -3.85 -10.70 -4.42
CA VAL A 367 -2.69 -10.94 -3.54
C VAL A 367 -1.99 -12.24 -3.91
N ALA A 368 -2.73 -13.32 -4.15
CA ALA A 368 -2.17 -14.61 -4.56
C ALA A 368 -1.42 -14.49 -5.91
N LEU A 369 -1.94 -13.71 -6.85
CA LEU A 369 -1.27 -13.42 -8.12
C LEU A 369 0.05 -12.68 -7.89
N GLY A 370 0.08 -11.71 -6.97
CA GLY A 370 1.31 -11.00 -6.60
C GLY A 370 2.37 -11.92 -6.02
N VAL A 371 1.98 -12.80 -5.10
CA VAL A 371 2.91 -13.79 -4.52
C VAL A 371 3.44 -14.73 -5.60
N LEU A 372 2.59 -15.21 -6.51
CA LEU A 372 3.00 -16.03 -7.65
C LEU A 372 3.99 -15.28 -8.55
N ALA A 373 3.67 -14.04 -8.92
CA ALA A 373 4.52 -13.21 -9.76
C ALA A 373 5.89 -12.98 -9.11
N PHE A 374 5.91 -12.68 -7.81
CA PHE A 374 7.16 -12.51 -7.06
C PHE A 374 8.00 -13.80 -7.05
N ILE A 375 7.39 -14.96 -6.80
CA ILE A 375 8.09 -16.24 -6.81
C ILE A 375 8.67 -16.55 -8.20
N VAL A 376 7.87 -16.35 -9.26
CA VAL A 376 8.31 -16.62 -10.65
C VAL A 376 9.43 -15.68 -11.08
N LEU A 377 9.26 -14.35 -10.85
CA LEU A 377 10.28 -13.36 -11.19
C LEU A 377 11.56 -13.57 -10.40
N SER A 378 11.47 -13.82 -9.11
CA SER A 378 12.62 -14.09 -8.26
C SER A 378 13.38 -15.32 -8.73
N ARG A 379 12.69 -16.41 -9.08
CA ARG A 379 13.34 -17.60 -9.64
C ARG A 379 14.03 -17.32 -10.98
N LYS A 380 13.37 -16.56 -11.86
CA LYS A 380 13.90 -16.26 -13.19
C LYS A 380 15.10 -15.30 -13.13
N LEU A 381 15.05 -14.31 -12.26
CA LEU A 381 16.00 -13.18 -12.26
C LEU A 381 17.12 -13.31 -11.21
N LEU A 382 16.88 -14.04 -10.10
CA LEU A 382 17.84 -14.14 -9.00
C LEU A 382 18.63 -15.47 -9.01
N THR A 383 18.17 -16.51 -9.73
CA THR A 383 18.87 -17.81 -9.77
C THR A 383 20.31 -17.65 -10.24
N GLY A 384 21.27 -18.15 -9.44
CA GLY A 384 22.71 -18.03 -9.70
C GLY A 384 23.37 -16.71 -9.31
N ARG A 385 22.61 -15.77 -8.71
CA ARG A 385 23.15 -14.53 -8.14
C ARG A 385 23.28 -14.65 -6.62
N ARG A 386 24.30 -13.96 -6.06
CA ARG A 386 24.52 -13.82 -4.60
C ARG A 386 24.55 -12.33 -4.26
N ALA A 387 24.11 -12.00 -3.05
CA ALA A 387 24.21 -10.65 -2.50
C ALA A 387 25.67 -10.27 -2.19
#